data_9343308eec7bc3a6909d0cac816d2926
#
_entry.id   9343308eec7bc3a6909d0cac816d2926
#
_cell.length_a   1.000
_cell.length_b   1.000
_cell.length_c   1.000
_cell.angle_alpha   90.00
_cell.angle_beta   90.00
_cell.angle_gamma   90.00
#
_symmetry.space_group_name_H-M   'P 1'
#
loop_
_entity.id
_entity.type
_entity.pdbx_description
1 polymer ?
#
loop_
_entity_poly.entity_id
_entity_poly.type
_entity_poly.pdbx_seq_one_letter_code
_entity_poly.pdbx_strand_id
1 'polypeptide(L)'
;MTRDLTAFLAAFDALPTGTHTGTIQRRRYRFTKSADPTGKTAKLVAEELGGTDYISLNLYRLASGARLKPCEMPADKVIAFVLALRPDA
;
A
#
# COMPACT_ATOMS: atom_id res chain seq x y z
N MET A 1 14.24 -15.03 8.73
CA MET A 1 14.72 -14.41 7.48
C MET A 1 14.03 -13.08 7.28
N THR A 2 14.79 -12.04 7.02
CA THR A 2 14.22 -10.70 6.84
C THR A 2 13.70 -10.54 5.41
N ARG A 3 12.46 -10.07 5.28
CA ARG A 3 11.89 -9.82 3.97
C ARG A 3 12.49 -8.55 3.37
N ASP A 4 12.88 -8.62 2.11
CA ASP A 4 13.36 -7.45 1.39
C ASP A 4 12.16 -6.64 0.89
N LEU A 5 12.02 -5.43 1.40
CA LEU A 5 10.92 -4.53 1.07
C LEU A 5 11.31 -3.48 0.02
N THR A 6 12.48 -3.60 -0.61
CA THR A 6 12.97 -2.55 -1.51
C THR A 6 11.98 -2.24 -2.65
N ALA A 7 11.52 -3.27 -3.36
CA ALA A 7 10.58 -3.07 -4.45
C ALA A 7 9.22 -2.54 -3.95
N PHE A 8 8.75 -3.07 -2.81
CA PHE A 8 7.52 -2.59 -2.20
C PHE A 8 7.62 -1.10 -1.85
N LEU A 9 8.72 -0.70 -1.21
CA LEU A 9 8.89 0.70 -0.80
C LEU A 9 8.94 1.63 -2.00
N ALA A 10 9.63 1.24 -3.07
CA ALA A 10 9.67 2.03 -4.29
C ALA A 10 8.27 2.20 -4.89
N ALA A 11 7.52 1.11 -4.98
CA ALA A 11 6.16 1.15 -5.52
C ALA A 11 5.23 1.96 -4.62
N PHE A 12 5.35 1.79 -3.29
CA PHE A 12 4.53 2.52 -2.33
C PHE A 12 4.79 4.03 -2.44
N ASP A 13 6.06 4.42 -2.51
CA ASP A 13 6.41 5.84 -2.59
C ASP A 13 5.95 6.48 -3.90
N ALA A 14 5.82 5.69 -4.95
CA ALA A 14 5.30 6.19 -6.23
C ALA A 14 3.79 6.42 -6.22
N LEU A 15 3.06 5.84 -5.27
CA LEU A 15 1.61 6.06 -5.18
C LEU A 15 1.33 7.48 -4.71
N PRO A 16 0.35 8.18 -5.32
CA PRO A 16 0.01 9.52 -4.88
C PRO A 16 -0.70 9.51 -3.52
N THR A 17 -0.47 10.53 -2.71
CA THR A 17 -1.20 10.72 -1.46
C THR A 17 -2.63 11.17 -1.75
N GLY A 18 -3.52 10.93 -0.77
CA GLY A 18 -4.93 11.25 -0.93
C GLY A 18 -5.71 10.06 -1.46
N THR A 19 -6.94 10.33 -1.87
CA THR A 19 -7.86 9.30 -2.36
C THR A 19 -7.85 9.31 -3.89
N HIS A 20 -7.60 8.13 -4.45
CA HIS A 20 -7.48 7.95 -5.90
C HIS A 20 -8.06 6.61 -6.30
N THR A 21 -8.22 6.40 -7.58
CA THR A 21 -8.61 5.10 -8.12
C THR A 21 -7.45 4.50 -8.91
N GLY A 22 -7.50 3.19 -9.07
CA GLY A 22 -6.50 2.47 -9.83
C GLY A 22 -7.00 1.10 -10.22
N THR A 23 -6.16 0.36 -10.94
CA THR A 23 -6.53 -0.92 -11.51
C THR A 23 -5.47 -1.97 -11.21
N ILE A 24 -5.92 -3.18 -10.87
CA ILE A 24 -5.09 -4.37 -10.84
C ILE A 24 -5.72 -5.36 -11.81
N GLN A 25 -5.05 -5.62 -12.94
CA GLN A 25 -5.62 -6.42 -14.02
C GLN A 25 -6.96 -5.82 -14.44
N ARG A 26 -8.07 -6.51 -14.21
CA ARG A 26 -9.40 -6.01 -14.59
C ARG A 26 -10.20 -5.52 -13.39
N ARG A 27 -9.60 -5.48 -12.20
CA ARG A 27 -10.28 -5.05 -10.99
C ARG A 27 -9.98 -3.60 -10.72
N ARG A 28 -11.02 -2.86 -10.37
CA ARG A 28 -10.93 -1.45 -10.03
C ARG A 28 -10.90 -1.30 -8.52
N TYR A 29 -10.04 -0.42 -8.04
CA TYR A 29 -9.91 -0.13 -6.61
C TYR A 29 -9.95 1.36 -6.37
N ARG A 30 -10.48 1.75 -5.22
CA ARG A 30 -10.28 3.08 -4.67
C ARG A 30 -9.31 2.95 -3.52
N PHE A 31 -8.27 3.76 -3.50
CA PHE A 31 -7.28 3.70 -2.44
C PHE A 31 -7.03 5.07 -1.85
N THR A 32 -6.68 5.09 -0.57
CA THR A 32 -6.32 6.32 0.14
C THR A 32 -4.96 6.10 0.79
N LYS A 33 -4.01 6.95 0.42
CA LYS A 33 -2.67 6.94 1.00
C LYS A 33 -2.51 8.20 1.84
N SER A 34 -2.11 8.03 3.08
CA SER A 34 -1.79 9.14 3.97
C SER A 34 -0.42 8.93 4.57
N ALA A 35 0.25 10.03 4.88
CA ALA A 35 1.57 9.99 5.50
C ALA A 35 1.66 11.13 6.49
N ASP A 36 2.38 10.90 7.60
CA ASP A 36 2.61 11.97 8.53
C ASP A 36 3.65 12.94 7.93
N PRO A 37 3.66 14.23 8.37
CA PRO A 37 4.57 15.22 7.77
C PRO A 37 6.05 14.88 7.88
N THR A 38 6.45 14.05 8.87
CA THR A 38 7.84 13.64 9.01
C THR A 38 8.22 12.50 8.08
N GLY A 39 7.23 11.86 7.45
CA GLY A 39 7.45 10.69 6.62
C GLY A 39 7.75 9.40 7.36
N LYS A 40 7.68 9.41 8.70
CA LYS A 40 7.99 8.23 9.50
C LYS A 40 6.88 7.20 9.50
N THR A 41 5.63 7.63 9.34
CA THR A 41 4.49 6.73 9.28
C THR A 41 3.65 7.04 8.07
N ALA A 42 3.09 5.99 7.50
CA ALA A 42 2.17 6.10 6.38
C ALA A 42 1.11 5.02 6.50
N LYS A 43 -0.02 5.25 5.85
CA LYS A 43 -1.13 4.31 5.85
C LYS A 43 -1.69 4.19 4.44
N LEU A 44 -2.08 2.99 4.06
CA LEU A 44 -2.78 2.74 2.82
C LEU A 44 -4.00 1.88 3.12
N VAL A 45 -5.15 2.33 2.66
CA VAL A 45 -6.37 1.53 2.66
C VAL A 45 -6.93 1.53 1.24
N ALA A 46 -7.49 0.41 0.83
CA ALA A 46 -8.08 0.29 -0.49
C ALA A 46 -9.27 -0.64 -0.44
N GLU A 47 -10.23 -0.40 -1.31
CA GLU A 47 -11.39 -1.26 -1.47
C GLU A 47 -11.66 -1.51 -2.93
N GLU A 48 -12.07 -2.73 -3.24
CA GLU A 48 -12.44 -3.10 -4.59
C GLU A 48 -13.79 -2.50 -4.94
N LEU A 49 -13.85 -1.76 -6.05
CA LEU A 49 -15.09 -1.18 -6.54
C LEU A 49 -15.91 -2.28 -7.20
N GLY A 50 -17.12 -2.49 -6.70
CA GLY A 50 -17.98 -3.55 -7.23
C GLY A 50 -17.63 -4.94 -6.73
N GLY A 51 -16.75 -5.05 -5.74
CA GLY A 51 -16.35 -6.32 -5.17
C GLY A 51 -16.19 -6.24 -3.66
N THR A 52 -15.56 -7.25 -3.08
CA THR A 52 -15.44 -7.36 -1.62
C THR A 52 -14.00 -7.32 -1.12
N ASP A 53 -13.02 -7.26 -2.02
CA ASP A 53 -11.63 -7.25 -1.60
C ASP A 53 -11.25 -5.90 -0.99
N TYR A 54 -10.38 -5.94 0.01
CA TYR A 54 -9.87 -4.73 0.62
C TYR A 54 -8.44 -4.93 1.07
N ILE A 55 -7.73 -3.80 1.24
CA ILE A 55 -6.35 -3.77 1.68
C ILE A 55 -6.24 -2.73 2.79
N SER A 56 -5.48 -3.06 3.83
CA SER A 56 -5.19 -2.11 4.90
C SER A 56 -3.79 -2.40 5.43
N LEU A 57 -2.97 -1.36 5.49
CA LEU A 57 -1.62 -1.49 6.04
C LEU A 57 -1.16 -0.18 6.66
N ASN A 58 -0.24 -0.31 7.60
CA ASN A 58 0.56 0.79 8.10
C ASN A 58 2.02 0.52 7.77
N LEU A 59 2.74 1.58 7.47
CA LEU A 59 4.16 1.51 7.17
C LEU A 59 4.90 2.44 8.13
N TYR A 60 5.92 1.91 8.80
CA TYR A 60 6.74 2.67 9.74
C TYR A 60 8.17 2.70 9.23
N ARG A 61 8.76 3.88 9.15
CA ARG A 61 10.15 4.05 8.74
C ARG A 61 10.95 4.42 9.99
N LEU A 62 11.64 3.43 10.52
CA LEU A 62 12.41 3.55 11.74
C LEU A 62 13.89 3.65 11.41
N ALA A 63 14.71 4.10 12.37
CA ALA A 63 16.16 4.13 12.20
C ALA A 63 16.72 2.74 11.88
N SER A 64 16.07 1.70 12.39
CA SER A 64 16.46 0.30 12.14
C SER A 64 15.94 -0.25 10.81
N GLY A 65 15.16 0.51 10.05
CA GLY A 65 14.58 0.08 8.78
C GLY A 65 13.08 0.21 8.75
N ALA A 66 12.50 -0.11 7.60
CA ALA A 66 11.06 -0.03 7.40
C ALA A 66 10.36 -1.23 8.00
N ARG A 67 9.18 -0.99 8.58
CA ARG A 67 8.31 -2.04 9.11
C ARG A 67 6.94 -1.94 8.46
N LEU A 68 6.54 -3.02 7.81
CA LEU A 68 5.23 -3.15 7.21
C LEU A 68 4.32 -3.87 8.19
N LYS A 69 3.18 -3.24 8.52
CA LYS A 69 2.17 -3.80 9.42
C LYS A 69 0.84 -3.92 8.70
N PRO A 70 0.54 -5.07 8.08
CA PRO A 70 -0.79 -5.30 7.52
C PRO A 70 -1.83 -5.38 8.64
N CYS A 71 -3.07 -4.99 8.35
CA CYS A 71 -4.17 -5.07 9.30
C CYS A 71 -5.04 -6.27 8.97
N GLU A 72 -4.95 -7.31 9.79
CA GLU A 72 -5.80 -8.53 9.69
C GLU A 72 -5.68 -9.24 8.34
N MET A 73 -4.52 -9.18 7.71
CA MET A 73 -4.26 -9.89 6.46
C MET A 73 -2.77 -10.20 6.33
N PRO A 74 -2.41 -11.18 5.50
CA PRO A 74 -0.99 -11.52 5.32
C PRO A 74 -0.21 -10.40 4.65
N ALA A 75 1.06 -10.26 5.02
CA ALA A 75 1.95 -9.29 4.39
C ALA A 75 2.07 -9.52 2.88
N ASP A 76 2.07 -10.76 2.45
CA ASP A 76 2.16 -11.09 1.02
C ASP A 76 1.02 -10.45 0.22
N LYS A 77 -0.17 -10.40 0.82
CA LYS A 77 -1.32 -9.80 0.14
C LYS A 77 -1.12 -8.32 -0.11
N VAL A 78 -0.69 -7.57 0.93
CA VAL A 78 -0.53 -6.12 0.78
C VAL A 78 0.67 -5.78 -0.11
N ILE A 79 1.73 -6.57 -0.05
CA ILE A 79 2.89 -6.37 -0.92
C ILE A 79 2.50 -6.59 -2.39
N ALA A 80 1.81 -7.69 -2.67
CA ALA A 80 1.37 -7.97 -4.03
C ALA A 80 0.44 -6.87 -4.56
N PHE A 81 -0.45 -6.37 -3.71
CA PHE A 81 -1.36 -5.30 -4.09
C PHE A 81 -0.59 -4.04 -4.51
N VAL A 82 0.35 -3.59 -3.67
CA VAL A 82 1.09 -2.36 -3.93
C VAL A 82 1.94 -2.49 -5.20
N LEU A 83 2.56 -3.67 -5.39
CA LEU A 83 3.38 -3.90 -6.58
C LEU A 83 2.56 -3.94 -7.86
N ALA A 84 1.32 -4.40 -7.80
CA ALA A 84 0.47 -4.59 -8.98
C ALA A 84 -0.40 -3.37 -9.31
N LEU A 85 -0.69 -2.52 -8.33
CA LEU A 85 -1.63 -1.42 -8.50
C LEU A 85 -1.12 -0.40 -9.51
N ARG A 86 -1.98 -0.07 -10.47
CA ARG A 86 -1.72 0.96 -11.47
C ARG A 86 -2.68 2.11 -11.22
N PRO A 87 -2.22 3.21 -10.60
CA PRO A 87 -3.08 4.36 -10.38
C PRO A 87 -3.54 4.96 -11.71
N ASP A 88 -4.76 5.49 -11.72
CA ASP A 88 -5.26 6.22 -12.87
C ASP A 88 -4.46 7.51 -13.06
N ALA A 89 -4.22 7.86 -14.29
CA ALA A 89 -3.47 9.07 -14.63
C ALA A 89 -4.29 10.33 -14.31
#